data_d1f1fd29ebfca902947b78b71e60088f
#
_entry.id   d1f1fd29ebfca902947b78b71e60088f
#
_cell.length_a   1.000
_cell.length_b   1.000
_cell.length_c   1.000
_cell.angle_alpha   90.00
_cell.angle_beta   90.00
_cell.angle_gamma   90.00
#
_symmetry.space_group_name_H-M   'P 1'
#
loop_
_entity.id
_entity.type
_entity.pdbx_description
1 polymer ?
#
loop_
_entity_poly.entity_id
_entity_poly.type
_entity_poly.pdbx_seq_one_letter_code
_entity_poly.pdbx_strand_id
1 'polypeptide(L)'
;MTIDEIHEIDLTPDLETEIAAVIEAAFGRDAGYAGRSFFKQRHSLRVLARVDGELVGHIALVFRQIRAGDRLIPIMGVAEVATQPRFQGRGIGSAMLRHAIALSRKTQARFMLLFGVRPIYAGHGFLEASNDLTWVAMQEMRTTGTETKPARAFLYLPLSDEKWDNRAPVDLLGPTF
;
A
#
# COMPACT_ATOMS: atom_id res chain seq x y z
N MET A 1 18.26 13.61 2.11
CA MET A 1 17.06 12.86 1.76
C MET A 1 15.83 13.63 2.21
N THR A 2 14.89 13.89 1.32
CA THR A 2 13.56 14.47 1.61
C THR A 2 12.49 13.39 1.45
N ILE A 3 11.37 13.57 2.17
CA ILE A 3 10.15 12.78 1.99
C ILE A 3 9.02 13.77 1.73
N ASP A 4 8.37 13.60 0.59
CA ASP A 4 7.31 14.46 0.11
C ASP A 4 6.00 13.67 -0.01
N GLU A 5 4.87 14.36 0.10
CA GLU A 5 3.53 13.82 -0.09
C GLU A 5 2.90 14.47 -1.31
N ILE A 6 2.21 13.69 -2.14
CA ILE A 6 1.45 14.21 -3.26
C ILE A 6 0.13 13.47 -3.41
N HIS A 7 -0.97 14.20 -3.55
CA HIS A 7 -2.25 13.62 -3.86
C HIS A 7 -2.27 13.07 -5.29
N GLU A 8 -2.99 11.97 -5.49
CA GLU A 8 -3.09 11.33 -6.80
C GLU A 8 -3.55 12.28 -7.91
N ILE A 9 -4.47 13.19 -7.59
CA ILE A 9 -5.01 14.17 -8.53
C ILE A 9 -4.03 15.28 -8.91
N ASP A 10 -2.95 15.45 -8.14
CA ASP A 10 -1.92 16.47 -8.35
C ASP A 10 -0.68 15.92 -9.06
N LEU A 11 -0.69 14.61 -9.42
CA LEU A 11 0.40 13.99 -10.16
C LEU A 11 0.54 14.60 -11.55
N THR A 12 1.74 15.09 -11.86
CA THR A 12 2.08 15.49 -13.22
C THR A 12 2.50 14.27 -14.05
N PRO A 13 2.39 14.31 -15.39
CA PRO A 13 2.86 13.21 -16.25
C PRO A 13 4.35 12.87 -16.05
N ASP A 14 5.19 13.87 -15.82
CA ASP A 14 6.63 13.68 -15.59
C ASP A 14 6.87 12.94 -14.28
N LEU A 15 6.20 13.35 -13.20
CA LEU A 15 6.32 12.69 -11.89
C LEU A 15 5.73 11.27 -11.93
N GLU A 16 4.64 11.05 -12.65
CA GLU A 16 4.08 9.71 -12.86
C GLU A 16 5.10 8.80 -13.57
N THR A 17 5.83 9.33 -14.54
CA THR A 17 6.90 8.61 -15.23
C THR A 17 8.07 8.29 -14.30
N GLU A 18 8.50 9.23 -13.44
CA GLU A 18 9.54 8.98 -12.44
C GLU A 18 9.10 7.87 -11.45
N ILE A 19 7.86 7.90 -10.98
CA ILE A 19 7.32 6.86 -10.07
C ILE A 19 7.30 5.50 -10.76
N ALA A 20 6.81 5.43 -12.01
CA ALA A 20 6.79 4.19 -12.78
C ALA A 20 8.20 3.59 -12.94
N ALA A 21 9.21 4.42 -13.17
CA ALA A 21 10.60 3.98 -13.24
C ALA A 21 11.13 3.40 -11.91
N VAL A 22 10.78 4.02 -10.76
CA VAL A 22 11.14 3.48 -9.44
C VAL A 22 10.47 2.14 -9.17
N ILE A 23 9.19 2.00 -9.54
CA ILE A 23 8.42 0.76 -9.41
C ILE A 23 9.03 -0.34 -10.29
N GLU A 24 9.30 -0.05 -11.56
CA GLU A 24 9.92 -1.00 -12.49
C GLU A 24 11.31 -1.44 -12.01
N ALA A 25 12.12 -0.51 -11.52
CA ALA A 25 13.44 -0.82 -10.97
C ALA A 25 13.38 -1.74 -9.74
N ALA A 26 12.34 -1.57 -8.89
CA ALA A 26 12.18 -2.33 -7.65
C ALA A 26 11.54 -3.70 -7.85
N PHE A 27 10.58 -3.84 -8.77
CA PHE A 27 9.77 -5.06 -8.94
C PHE A 27 10.07 -5.80 -10.23
N GLY A 28 10.71 -5.17 -11.22
CA GLY A 28 10.99 -5.74 -12.53
C GLY A 28 9.88 -5.47 -13.57
N ARG A 29 10.24 -5.58 -14.84
CA ARG A 29 9.33 -5.31 -15.98
C ARG A 29 8.15 -6.27 -16.03
N ASP A 30 8.35 -7.51 -15.62
CA ASP A 30 7.35 -8.59 -15.70
C ASP A 30 6.38 -8.60 -14.50
N ALA A 31 6.49 -7.63 -13.59
CA ALA A 31 5.63 -7.53 -12.41
C ALA A 31 4.18 -7.09 -12.71
N GLY A 32 3.83 -6.88 -13.98
CA GLY A 32 2.46 -6.58 -14.42
C GLY A 32 2.07 -5.10 -14.39
N TYR A 33 3.00 -4.20 -14.08
CA TYR A 33 2.75 -2.75 -14.09
C TYR A 33 2.63 -2.18 -15.52
N ALA A 34 3.29 -2.79 -16.49
CA ALA A 34 3.28 -2.38 -17.90
C ALA A 34 3.58 -0.87 -18.09
N GLY A 35 4.61 -0.37 -17.39
CA GLY A 35 5.01 1.04 -17.43
C GLY A 35 4.12 2.01 -16.65
N ARG A 36 3.13 1.51 -15.90
CA ARG A 36 2.27 2.35 -15.05
C ARG A 36 2.88 2.59 -13.68
N SER A 37 2.48 3.69 -13.06
CA SER A 37 2.80 4.02 -11.67
C SER A 37 1.86 3.35 -10.65
N PHE A 38 1.01 2.42 -11.07
CA PHE A 38 0.04 1.68 -10.24
C PHE A 38 -0.24 0.30 -10.82
N PHE A 39 -0.66 -0.64 -9.99
CA PHE A 39 -0.92 -2.02 -10.43
C PHE A 39 -2.39 -2.23 -10.84
N LYS A 40 -3.33 -2.13 -9.92
CA LYS A 40 -4.76 -2.44 -10.15
C LYS A 40 -5.67 -1.25 -10.06
N GLN A 41 -5.30 -0.24 -9.32
CA GLN A 41 -6.09 0.96 -9.08
C GLN A 41 -5.18 2.15 -8.83
N ARG A 42 -5.69 3.34 -9.11
CA ARG A 42 -5.04 4.56 -8.64
C ARG A 42 -5.22 4.70 -7.11
N HIS A 43 -4.42 5.54 -6.51
CA HIS A 43 -4.34 5.66 -5.05
C HIS A 43 -4.97 6.98 -4.57
N SER A 44 -4.88 7.26 -3.28
CA SER A 44 -5.32 8.54 -2.72
C SER A 44 -4.13 9.50 -2.59
N LEU A 45 -3.00 8.96 -2.17
CA LEU A 45 -1.80 9.72 -1.84
C LEU A 45 -0.55 8.88 -2.15
N ARG A 46 0.54 9.57 -2.54
CA ARG A 46 1.87 8.99 -2.70
C ARG A 46 2.82 9.59 -1.67
N VAL A 47 3.66 8.75 -1.07
CA VAL A 47 4.81 9.15 -0.25
C VAL A 47 6.06 8.87 -1.06
N LEU A 48 6.84 9.91 -1.31
CA LEU A 48 7.98 9.91 -2.22
C LEU A 48 9.26 10.22 -1.45
N ALA A 49 10.32 9.45 -1.68
CA ALA A 49 11.64 9.75 -1.12
C ALA A 49 12.60 10.19 -2.21
N ARG A 50 13.28 11.33 -2.00
CA ARG A 50 14.33 11.83 -2.89
C ARG A 50 15.66 11.91 -2.16
N VAL A 51 16.73 11.56 -2.89
CA VAL A 51 18.12 11.72 -2.48
C VAL A 51 18.82 12.53 -3.54
N ASP A 52 19.39 13.68 -3.17
CA ASP A 52 20.09 14.60 -4.07
C ASP A 52 19.25 14.98 -5.31
N GLY A 53 17.93 15.14 -5.11
CA GLY A 53 16.96 15.47 -6.15
C GLY A 53 16.39 14.27 -6.92
N GLU A 54 17.03 13.12 -6.88
CA GLU A 54 16.56 11.90 -7.54
C GLU A 54 15.45 11.22 -6.75
N LEU A 55 14.37 10.80 -7.43
CA LEU A 55 13.31 9.97 -6.83
C LEU A 55 13.83 8.54 -6.67
N VAL A 56 13.92 8.08 -5.41
CA VAL A 56 14.52 6.78 -5.08
C VAL A 56 13.59 5.82 -4.36
N GLY A 57 12.46 6.32 -3.86
CA GLY A 57 11.50 5.52 -3.13
C GLY A 57 10.06 6.00 -3.28
N HIS A 58 9.14 5.07 -3.14
CA HIS A 58 7.70 5.28 -3.32
C HIS A 58 6.91 4.38 -2.38
N ILE A 59 5.82 4.92 -1.81
CA ILE A 59 4.73 4.20 -1.16
C ILE A 59 3.42 4.80 -1.65
N ALA A 60 2.48 3.95 -2.04
CA ALA A 60 1.12 4.37 -2.34
C ALA A 60 0.18 4.13 -1.14
N LEU A 61 -0.74 5.06 -0.90
CA LEU A 61 -1.73 5.00 0.15
C LEU A 61 -3.14 5.10 -0.44
N VAL A 62 -4.03 4.20 -0.01
CA VAL A 62 -5.43 4.13 -0.43
C VAL A 62 -6.32 4.28 0.80
N PHE A 63 -6.99 5.41 0.94
CA PHE A 63 -7.99 5.59 1.98
C PHE A 63 -9.35 5.09 1.49
N ARG A 64 -9.91 4.07 2.14
CA ARG A 64 -11.23 3.51 1.79
C ARG A 64 -11.89 2.80 2.96
N GLN A 65 -13.13 2.36 2.75
CA GLN A 65 -13.84 1.47 3.66
C GLN A 65 -13.54 0.00 3.32
N ILE A 66 -13.56 -0.84 4.35
CA ILE A 66 -13.70 -2.30 4.22
C ILE A 66 -14.90 -2.72 5.07
N ARG A 67 -15.41 -3.94 4.84
CA ARG A 67 -16.38 -4.58 5.73
C ARG A 67 -15.69 -5.69 6.50
N ALA A 68 -15.74 -5.68 7.82
CA ALA A 68 -15.30 -6.76 8.70
C ALA A 68 -16.51 -7.25 9.50
N GLY A 69 -16.99 -8.46 9.20
CA GLY A 69 -18.30 -8.90 9.64
C GLY A 69 -19.42 -7.91 9.22
N ASP A 70 -20.20 -7.42 10.18
CA ASP A 70 -21.26 -6.46 9.91
C ASP A 70 -20.81 -4.98 9.96
N ARG A 71 -19.53 -4.73 10.23
CA ARG A 71 -19.00 -3.37 10.45
C ARG A 71 -18.29 -2.82 9.22
N LEU A 72 -18.58 -1.56 8.90
CA LEU A 72 -17.76 -0.76 7.97
C LEU A 72 -16.63 -0.09 8.75
N ILE A 73 -15.40 -0.28 8.29
CA ILE A 73 -14.19 0.22 8.95
C ILE A 73 -13.37 1.05 7.95
N PRO A 74 -13.12 2.33 8.23
CA PRO A 74 -12.19 3.11 7.41
C PRO A 74 -10.75 2.64 7.64
N ILE A 75 -10.04 2.40 6.55
CA ILE A 75 -8.66 1.91 6.56
C ILE A 75 -7.75 2.73 5.65
N MET A 76 -6.45 2.60 5.90
CA MET A 76 -5.42 3.03 4.98
C MET A 76 -4.72 1.81 4.40
N GLY A 77 -4.99 1.51 3.13
CA GLY A 77 -4.27 0.48 2.38
C GLY A 77 -2.88 0.98 1.96
N VAL A 78 -1.87 0.13 2.09
CA VAL A 78 -0.49 0.41 1.65
C VAL A 78 -0.17 -0.46 0.45
N ALA A 79 0.24 0.16 -0.63
CA ALA A 79 0.59 -0.49 -1.87
C ALA A 79 1.97 -0.04 -2.36
N GLU A 80 2.56 -0.85 -3.21
CA GLU A 80 3.68 -0.48 -4.07
C GLU A 80 4.85 0.16 -3.30
N VAL A 81 5.21 -0.47 -2.18
CA VAL A 81 6.35 -0.06 -1.36
C VAL A 81 7.64 -0.38 -2.11
N ALA A 82 8.20 0.60 -2.78
CA ALA A 82 9.35 0.48 -3.65
C ALA A 82 10.53 1.32 -3.15
N THR A 83 11.73 0.80 -3.32
CA THR A 83 12.99 1.55 -3.21
C THR A 83 13.91 1.06 -4.31
N GLN A 84 14.49 1.97 -5.08
CA GLN A 84 15.45 1.60 -6.14
C GLN A 84 16.55 0.69 -5.57
N PRO A 85 16.93 -0.41 -6.27
CA PRO A 85 17.86 -1.42 -5.76
C PRO A 85 19.17 -0.83 -5.20
N ARG A 86 19.77 0.15 -5.89
CA ARG A 86 21.03 0.79 -5.48
C ARG A 86 20.92 1.64 -4.19
N PHE A 87 19.69 1.91 -3.72
CA PHE A 87 19.42 2.66 -2.50
C PHE A 87 18.83 1.80 -1.38
N GLN A 88 18.64 0.50 -1.61
CA GLN A 88 18.17 -0.43 -0.58
C GLN A 88 19.23 -0.60 0.53
N GLY A 89 18.78 -1.03 1.71
CA GLY A 89 19.67 -1.17 2.88
C GLY A 89 20.07 0.14 3.57
N ARG A 90 19.65 1.30 3.05
CA ARG A 90 19.98 2.64 3.60
C ARG A 90 18.88 3.23 4.50
N GLY A 91 17.88 2.44 4.88
CA GLY A 91 16.79 2.88 5.76
C GLY A 91 15.68 3.71 5.08
N ILE A 92 15.73 3.93 3.76
CA ILE A 92 14.78 4.78 3.02
C ILE A 92 13.35 4.23 3.13
N GLY A 93 13.16 2.94 2.84
CA GLY A 93 11.84 2.30 2.95
C GLY A 93 11.27 2.41 4.37
N SER A 94 12.11 2.26 5.39
CA SER A 94 11.73 2.41 6.81
C SER A 94 11.33 3.85 7.14
N ALA A 95 12.04 4.84 6.61
CA ALA A 95 11.72 6.25 6.80
C ALA A 95 10.38 6.62 6.14
N MET A 96 10.16 6.18 4.91
CA MET A 96 8.88 6.37 4.22
C MET A 96 7.72 5.69 4.95
N LEU A 97 7.92 4.46 5.43
CA LEU A 97 6.86 3.72 6.13
C LEU A 97 6.52 4.39 7.47
N ARG A 98 7.49 4.86 8.23
CA ARG A 98 7.24 5.66 9.44
C ARG A 98 6.45 6.93 9.11
N HIS A 99 6.80 7.61 8.03
CA HIS A 99 6.10 8.80 7.58
C HIS A 99 4.64 8.49 7.21
N ALA A 100 4.42 7.44 6.41
CA ALA A 100 3.08 6.97 6.02
C ALA A 100 2.22 6.58 7.24
N ILE A 101 2.80 5.92 8.25
CA ILE A 101 2.10 5.58 9.50
C ILE A 101 1.73 6.86 10.26
N ALA A 102 2.66 7.80 10.42
CA ALA A 102 2.40 9.05 11.14
C ALA A 102 1.31 9.88 10.46
N LEU A 103 1.30 9.90 9.12
CA LEU A 103 0.26 10.54 8.32
C LEU A 103 -1.09 9.85 8.52
N SER A 104 -1.13 8.52 8.40
CA SER A 104 -2.35 7.73 8.53
C SER A 104 -3.02 7.88 9.90
N ARG A 105 -2.24 8.06 10.97
CA ARG A 105 -2.75 8.32 12.32
C ARG A 105 -3.48 9.66 12.47
N LYS A 106 -3.28 10.60 11.54
CA LYS A 106 -4.01 11.88 11.52
C LYS A 106 -5.34 11.80 10.77
N THR A 107 -5.64 10.65 10.16
CA THR A 107 -6.88 10.40 9.41
C THR A 107 -7.93 9.69 10.26
N GLN A 108 -9.08 9.41 9.66
CA GLN A 108 -10.13 8.59 10.27
C GLN A 108 -9.87 7.08 10.16
N ALA A 109 -8.78 6.65 9.50
CA ALA A 109 -8.46 5.24 9.37
C ALA A 109 -8.23 4.59 10.73
N ARG A 110 -8.86 3.43 10.95
CA ARG A 110 -8.71 2.65 12.17
C ARG A 110 -7.53 1.69 12.11
N PHE A 111 -7.23 1.23 10.90
CA PHE A 111 -6.13 0.32 10.65
C PHE A 111 -5.39 0.72 9.38
N MET A 112 -4.11 0.39 9.36
CA MET A 112 -3.32 0.36 8.13
C MET A 112 -3.22 -1.10 7.68
N LEU A 113 -3.48 -1.38 6.41
CA LEU A 113 -3.52 -2.73 5.86
C LEU A 113 -2.57 -2.85 4.67
N LEU A 114 -1.92 -4.00 4.55
CA LEU A 114 -1.08 -4.29 3.37
C LEU A 114 -0.98 -5.80 3.09
N PHE A 115 -0.50 -6.12 1.89
CA PHE A 115 -0.05 -7.46 1.52
C PHE A 115 1.47 -7.46 1.37
N GLY A 116 2.16 -8.27 2.18
CA GLY A 116 3.62 -8.32 2.12
C GLY A 116 4.24 -9.26 3.14
N VAL A 117 5.45 -9.73 2.83
CA VAL A 117 6.19 -10.69 3.67
C VAL A 117 7.54 -10.13 4.14
N ARG A 118 7.83 -8.87 3.83
CA ARG A 118 9.13 -8.28 4.15
C ARG A 118 9.26 -7.98 5.65
N PRO A 119 10.42 -8.26 6.29
CA PRO A 119 10.63 -8.03 7.73
C PRO A 119 10.43 -6.58 8.18
N ILE A 120 10.55 -5.62 7.27
CA ILE A 120 10.35 -4.21 7.55
C ILE A 120 8.98 -3.92 8.18
N TYR A 121 7.94 -4.65 7.79
CA TYR A 121 6.58 -4.44 8.30
C TYR A 121 6.46 -4.84 9.78
N ALA A 122 6.96 -6.01 10.13
CA ALA A 122 6.99 -6.45 11.54
C ALA A 122 7.80 -5.47 12.41
N GLY A 123 8.93 -4.96 11.88
CA GLY A 123 9.75 -3.93 12.56
C GLY A 123 9.03 -2.60 12.80
N HIS A 124 7.89 -2.35 12.15
CA HIS A 124 7.04 -1.17 12.35
C HIS A 124 5.72 -1.49 13.06
N GLY A 125 5.57 -2.70 13.61
CA GLY A 125 4.43 -3.10 14.41
C GLY A 125 3.25 -3.68 13.63
N PHE A 126 3.42 -3.99 12.34
CA PHE A 126 2.40 -4.73 11.60
C PHE A 126 2.32 -6.17 12.11
N LEU A 127 1.09 -6.67 12.22
CA LEU A 127 0.74 -8.00 12.69
C LEU A 127 0.07 -8.79 11.57
N GLU A 128 0.19 -10.10 11.58
CA GLU A 128 -0.50 -10.96 10.62
C GLU A 128 -1.99 -11.05 10.92
N ALA A 129 -2.79 -10.96 9.86
CA ALA A 129 -4.22 -11.20 9.89
C ALA A 129 -4.54 -12.55 9.25
N SER A 130 -5.48 -13.30 9.84
CA SER A 130 -5.85 -14.65 9.42
C SER A 130 -7.31 -14.77 8.94
N ASN A 131 -7.90 -13.66 8.55
CA ASN A 131 -9.29 -13.57 8.09
C ASN A 131 -9.51 -14.29 6.75
N ASP A 132 -10.72 -14.72 6.48
CA ASP A 132 -11.16 -14.97 5.10
C ASP A 132 -11.38 -13.61 4.42
N LEU A 133 -10.73 -13.43 3.26
CA LEU A 133 -10.77 -12.18 2.49
C LEU A 133 -11.61 -12.34 1.25
N THR A 134 -12.50 -11.37 1.02
CA THR A 134 -13.22 -11.18 -0.24
C THR A 134 -12.70 -9.92 -0.93
N TRP A 135 -12.46 -9.99 -2.24
CA TRP A 135 -12.01 -8.85 -3.04
C TRP A 135 -12.50 -8.93 -4.48
N VAL A 136 -12.48 -7.81 -5.18
CA VAL A 136 -12.69 -7.76 -6.63
C VAL A 136 -11.44 -8.27 -7.33
N ALA A 137 -11.59 -9.38 -8.04
CA ALA A 137 -10.52 -9.96 -8.84
C ALA A 137 -10.34 -9.20 -10.15
N MET A 138 -9.09 -8.90 -10.48
CA MET A 138 -8.74 -8.18 -11.71
C MET A 138 -7.57 -8.87 -12.41
N GLN A 139 -7.67 -8.94 -13.73
CA GLN A 139 -6.59 -9.39 -14.62
C GLN A 139 -6.46 -8.39 -15.76
N GLU A 140 -5.24 -7.94 -16.04
CA GLU A 140 -4.97 -6.95 -17.11
C GLU A 140 -5.90 -5.74 -17.11
N MET A 141 -6.15 -5.17 -15.92
CA MET A 141 -7.06 -4.03 -15.70
C MET A 141 -8.54 -4.31 -16.04
N ARG A 142 -8.95 -5.57 -16.10
CA ARG A 142 -10.33 -5.98 -16.29
C ARG A 142 -10.84 -6.71 -15.05
N THR A 143 -12.02 -6.37 -14.57
CA THR A 143 -12.71 -7.12 -13.51
C THR A 143 -13.07 -8.51 -14.04
N THR A 144 -12.67 -9.54 -13.31
CA THR A 144 -12.96 -10.96 -13.63
C THR A 144 -13.99 -11.59 -12.69
N GLY A 145 -14.38 -10.88 -11.64
CA GLY A 145 -15.35 -11.32 -10.65
C GLY A 145 -14.94 -10.94 -9.24
N THR A 146 -15.42 -11.70 -8.25
CA THR A 146 -15.00 -11.62 -6.85
C THR A 146 -14.35 -12.93 -6.44
N GLU A 147 -13.35 -12.86 -5.58
CA GLU A 147 -12.72 -14.02 -4.96
C GLU A 147 -12.83 -13.95 -3.45
N THR A 148 -12.99 -15.11 -2.80
CA THR A 148 -12.92 -15.25 -1.35
C THR A 148 -11.94 -16.38 -1.03
N LYS A 149 -10.90 -16.07 -0.26
CA LYS A 149 -9.86 -17.02 0.15
C LYS A 149 -9.33 -16.66 1.54
N PRO A 150 -8.78 -17.64 2.29
CA PRO A 150 -8.01 -17.34 3.51
C PRO A 150 -6.89 -16.35 3.21
N ALA A 151 -6.71 -15.38 4.12
CA ALA A 151 -5.68 -14.37 4.02
C ALA A 151 -4.28 -14.99 3.90
N ARG A 152 -3.47 -14.46 3.00
CA ARG A 152 -2.04 -14.79 2.89
C ARG A 152 -1.23 -13.52 2.81
N ALA A 153 -0.18 -13.44 3.60
CA ALA A 153 0.67 -12.25 3.66
C ALA A 153 -0.12 -10.95 3.92
N PHE A 154 -1.29 -11.05 4.53
CA PHE A 154 -2.15 -9.93 4.87
C PHE A 154 -1.78 -9.42 6.25
N LEU A 155 -1.41 -8.16 6.34
CA LEU A 155 -0.93 -7.55 7.56
C LEU A 155 -1.80 -6.36 7.92
N TYR A 156 -1.96 -6.13 9.23
CA TYR A 156 -2.61 -4.94 9.77
C TYR A 156 -1.75 -4.24 10.80
N LEU A 157 -1.90 -2.93 10.91
CA LEU A 157 -1.36 -2.10 11.98
C LEU A 157 -2.50 -1.29 12.59
N PRO A 158 -2.78 -1.38 13.91
CA PRO A 158 -3.76 -0.52 14.57
C PRO A 158 -3.29 0.95 14.52
N LEU A 159 -4.19 1.85 14.10
CA LEU A 159 -3.99 3.30 14.13
C LEU A 159 -4.78 3.96 15.26
N SER A 160 -5.63 3.21 15.92
CA SER A 160 -6.50 3.60 17.04
C SER A 160 -6.50 2.50 18.12
N ASP A 161 -7.27 2.70 19.20
CA ASP A 161 -7.45 1.70 20.25
C ASP A 161 -8.37 0.53 19.84
N GLU A 162 -8.90 0.56 18.63
CA GLU A 162 -9.76 -0.48 18.10
C GLU A 162 -8.95 -1.78 17.87
N LYS A 163 -9.50 -2.90 18.31
CA LYS A 163 -8.90 -4.21 18.14
C LYS A 163 -9.31 -4.83 16.82
N TRP A 164 -8.33 -5.41 16.12
CA TRP A 164 -8.58 -6.21 14.94
C TRP A 164 -9.20 -7.55 15.33
N ASP A 165 -10.28 -7.95 14.64
CA ASP A 165 -10.91 -9.26 14.83
C ASP A 165 -10.51 -10.22 13.72
N ASN A 166 -9.62 -11.15 14.04
CA ASN A 166 -9.15 -12.20 13.11
C ASN A 166 -10.22 -13.24 12.74
N ARG A 167 -11.39 -13.23 13.40
CA ARG A 167 -12.48 -14.20 13.14
C ARG A 167 -13.52 -13.66 12.16
N ALA A 168 -13.62 -12.35 12.05
CA ALA A 168 -14.58 -11.73 11.15
C ALA A 168 -14.18 -11.95 9.68
N PRO A 169 -15.07 -12.35 8.78
CA PRO A 169 -14.78 -12.30 7.35
C PRO A 169 -14.57 -10.84 6.94
N VAL A 170 -13.60 -10.61 6.07
CA VAL A 170 -13.25 -9.27 5.59
C VAL A 170 -13.52 -9.15 4.11
N ASP A 171 -14.38 -8.20 3.74
CA ASP A 171 -14.57 -7.80 2.35
C ASP A 171 -13.82 -6.46 2.13
N LEU A 172 -12.90 -6.46 1.18
CA LEU A 172 -12.10 -5.29 0.84
C LEU A 172 -12.91 -4.22 0.10
N LEU A 173 -14.15 -4.51 -0.33
CA LEU A 173 -15.02 -3.63 -1.10
C LEU A 173 -14.35 -3.06 -2.36
N GLY A 174 -13.46 -3.83 -2.95
CA GLY A 174 -12.67 -3.46 -4.12
C GLY A 174 -11.50 -4.42 -4.36
N PRO A 175 -10.57 -4.08 -5.25
CA PRO A 175 -9.39 -4.90 -5.48
C PRO A 175 -8.45 -4.88 -4.27
N THR A 176 -7.49 -5.80 -4.22
CA THR A 176 -6.33 -5.69 -3.32
C THR A 176 -5.54 -4.42 -3.62
N PHE A 177 -4.81 -3.92 -2.62
CA PHE A 177 -3.96 -2.73 -2.79
C PHE A 177 -2.65 -3.11 -3.47
#